data_a0265ed479457650c91ae89b7c9439e5
#
_entry.id   a0265ed479457650c91ae89b7c9439e5
#
_cell.length_a   1.000
_cell.length_b   1.000
_cell.length_c   1.000
_cell.angle_alpha   90.00
_cell.angle_beta   90.00
_cell.angle_gamma   90.00
#
_symmetry.space_group_name_H-M   'P 1'
#
loop_
_entity.id
_entity.type
_entity.pdbx_description
1 polymer ?
#
loop_
_entity_poly.entity_id
_entity_poly.type
_entity_poly.pdbx_seq_one_letter_code
_entity_poly.pdbx_strand_id
1 'polypeptide(L)'
;MVGSRGLGPVKEFLLGSVSQGVLGGAPCSVLIARGPVGPVRRVLLGMDGSVHAEAAANFVAGLSLPPDAAIHLCAVAEEPIFGPGKVKTPEELAAALRTIAEVGRAAADRVLAEGRRLLATAGCEITTSLRAGHPVDHLLAAIREFRPDITAIGAKGRTAAKSIPLGGVAQMVLKYASSSVLVVRP
;
A
#
# COMPACT_ATOMS: atom_id res chain seq x y z
N MET A 1 3.54 17.68 -5.25
CA MET A 1 2.63 17.58 -4.10
C MET A 1 1.33 18.30 -4.43
N VAL A 2 0.21 17.71 -4.08
CA VAL A 2 -1.15 18.29 -4.32
C VAL A 2 -1.95 18.13 -3.03
N GLY A 3 -2.73 19.16 -2.65
CA GLY A 3 -3.65 19.06 -1.51
C GLY A 3 -4.81 18.10 -1.83
N SER A 4 -5.32 17.41 -0.83
CA SER A 4 -6.45 16.49 -1.02
C SER A 4 -7.76 17.21 -1.35
N ARG A 5 -7.86 18.52 -1.10
CA ARG A 5 -9.08 19.33 -1.26
C ARG A 5 -8.79 20.73 -1.81
N GLY A 6 -9.83 21.34 -2.47
CA GLY A 6 -9.96 22.77 -2.70
C GLY A 6 -10.77 23.44 -1.57
N LEU A 7 -11.14 24.70 -1.74
CA LEU A 7 -11.82 25.56 -0.74
C LEU A 7 -13.31 25.25 -0.47
N GLY A 8 -13.85 24.09 -0.84
CA GLY A 8 -15.26 23.75 -0.69
C GLY A 8 -15.58 22.87 0.53
N PRO A 9 -16.79 22.99 1.12
CA PRO A 9 -17.24 22.20 2.29
C PRO A 9 -17.69 20.79 1.89
N VAL A 10 -16.79 19.93 1.44
CA VAL A 10 -17.14 18.56 1.03
C VAL A 10 -16.62 17.54 2.04
N LYS A 11 -17.44 16.49 2.30
CA LYS A 11 -17.23 15.40 3.27
C LYS A 11 -15.80 14.86 3.32
N GLU A 12 -15.36 14.47 4.51
CA GLU A 12 -13.96 14.14 4.89
C GLU A 12 -13.21 13.12 4.02
N PHE A 13 -13.89 12.35 3.16
CA PHE A 13 -13.32 11.22 2.41
C PHE A 13 -13.28 11.40 0.88
N LEU A 14 -13.59 12.58 0.33
CA LEU A 14 -13.58 12.77 -1.12
C LEU A 14 -12.29 13.45 -1.58
N LEU A 15 -11.61 12.80 -2.55
CA LEU A 15 -10.50 13.41 -3.28
C LEU A 15 -11.06 14.44 -4.27
N GLY A 16 -10.53 15.66 -4.25
CA GLY A 16 -10.96 16.71 -5.16
C GLY A 16 -10.69 16.36 -6.64
N SER A 17 -11.47 16.95 -7.56
CA SER A 17 -11.34 16.70 -9.00
C SER A 17 -9.94 17.00 -9.54
N VAL A 18 -9.30 18.07 -9.08
CA VAL A 18 -7.92 18.43 -9.45
C VAL A 18 -6.95 17.32 -9.03
N SER A 19 -7.06 16.83 -7.79
CA SER A 19 -6.19 15.76 -7.28
C SER A 19 -6.41 14.45 -8.06
N GLN A 20 -7.67 14.15 -8.44
CA GLN A 20 -7.99 13.00 -9.29
C GLN A 20 -7.40 13.16 -10.70
N GLY A 21 -7.52 14.35 -11.29
CA GLY A 21 -6.95 14.65 -12.62
C GLY A 21 -5.42 14.52 -12.61
N VAL A 22 -4.75 15.06 -11.59
CA VAL A 22 -3.29 14.93 -11.43
C VAL A 22 -2.89 13.46 -11.26
N LEU A 23 -3.57 12.69 -10.42
CA LEU A 23 -3.29 11.25 -10.23
C LEU A 23 -3.49 10.43 -11.52
N GLY A 24 -4.49 10.77 -12.33
CA GLY A 24 -4.75 10.08 -13.60
C GLY A 24 -3.71 10.38 -14.68
N GLY A 25 -3.23 11.63 -14.75
CA GLY A 25 -2.40 12.14 -15.84
C GLY A 25 -0.91 12.35 -15.53
N ALA A 26 -0.50 12.39 -14.26
CA ALA A 26 0.89 12.66 -13.92
C ALA A 26 1.83 11.52 -14.37
N PRO A 27 2.92 11.83 -15.06
CA PRO A 27 3.94 10.83 -15.44
C PRO A 27 4.91 10.51 -14.30
N CYS A 28 4.76 11.13 -13.14
CA CYS A 28 5.64 11.01 -11.98
C CYS A 28 4.87 10.59 -10.73
N SER A 29 5.62 10.29 -9.66
CA SER A 29 5.05 10.03 -8.34
C SER A 29 4.30 11.25 -7.79
N VAL A 30 3.18 11.02 -7.08
CA VAL A 30 2.30 12.07 -6.58
C VAL A 30 2.05 11.90 -5.09
N LEU A 31 2.31 12.95 -4.31
CA LEU A 31 1.91 13.03 -2.91
C LEU A 31 0.59 13.80 -2.78
N ILE A 32 -0.43 13.15 -2.27
CA ILE A 32 -1.67 13.76 -1.84
C ILE A 32 -1.55 14.11 -0.36
N ALA A 33 -1.39 15.39 -0.07
CA ALA A 33 -1.22 15.86 1.30
C ALA A 33 -2.56 15.98 2.03
N ARG A 34 -2.58 15.51 3.27
CA ARG A 34 -3.72 15.56 4.21
C ARG A 34 -3.24 15.93 5.60
N GLY A 35 -4.08 16.64 6.34
CA GLY A 35 -3.76 17.04 7.71
C GLY A 35 -2.75 18.19 7.81
N PRO A 36 -2.26 18.48 9.02
CA PRO A 36 -1.30 19.54 9.26
C PRO A 36 0.05 19.24 8.63
N VAL A 37 0.76 20.29 8.22
CA VAL A 37 2.14 20.19 7.73
C VAL A 37 3.07 20.02 8.94
N GLY A 38 3.91 19.00 8.91
CA GLY A 38 4.90 18.71 9.95
C GLY A 38 6.01 17.80 9.45
N PRO A 39 7.01 17.50 10.28
CA PRO A 39 8.05 16.54 9.95
C PRO A 39 7.44 15.14 9.77
N VAL A 40 7.91 14.41 8.75
CA VAL A 40 7.51 13.03 8.51
C VAL A 40 8.32 12.12 9.43
N ARG A 41 7.66 11.51 10.40
CA ARG A 41 8.28 10.59 11.37
C ARG A 41 7.77 9.15 11.23
N ARG A 42 6.60 8.96 10.67
CA ARG A 42 5.96 7.64 10.55
C ARG A 42 5.53 7.41 9.11
N VAL A 43 6.14 6.42 8.47
CA VAL A 43 5.83 6.04 7.09
C VAL A 43 5.28 4.62 7.09
N LEU A 44 4.08 4.42 6.55
CA LEU A 44 3.56 3.10 6.25
C LEU A 44 3.80 2.81 4.77
N LEU A 45 4.37 1.66 4.45
CA LEU A 45 4.63 1.23 3.09
C LEU A 45 3.87 -0.06 2.79
N GLY A 46 2.94 0.01 1.82
CA GLY A 46 2.23 -1.16 1.31
C GLY A 46 3.07 -1.90 0.27
N MET A 47 3.30 -3.20 0.53
CA MET A 47 4.12 -4.07 -0.32
C MET A 47 3.31 -5.25 -0.86
N ASP A 48 3.35 -5.47 -2.18
CA ASP A 48 2.72 -6.61 -2.85
C ASP A 48 3.66 -7.37 -3.80
N GLY A 49 4.93 -6.95 -3.85
CA GLY A 49 5.95 -7.53 -4.75
C GLY A 49 5.83 -7.07 -6.20
N SER A 50 5.04 -6.04 -6.50
CA SER A 50 5.02 -5.39 -7.81
C SER A 50 6.19 -4.44 -7.98
N VAL A 51 6.61 -4.20 -9.23
CA VAL A 51 7.64 -3.20 -9.55
C VAL A 51 7.30 -1.79 -9.04
N HIS A 52 6.01 -1.47 -8.94
CA HIS A 52 5.55 -0.21 -8.37
C HIS A 52 5.71 -0.15 -6.84
N ALA A 53 5.49 -1.27 -6.13
CA ALA A 53 5.72 -1.35 -4.69
C ALA A 53 7.22 -1.29 -4.36
N GLU A 54 8.07 -1.94 -5.17
CA GLU A 54 9.53 -1.84 -5.05
C GLU A 54 10.02 -0.41 -5.32
N ALA A 55 9.48 0.26 -6.34
CA ALA A 55 9.75 1.67 -6.60
C ALA A 55 9.32 2.56 -5.42
N ALA A 56 8.20 2.23 -4.75
CA ALA A 56 7.77 2.93 -3.54
C ALA A 56 8.75 2.74 -2.38
N ALA A 57 9.27 1.52 -2.18
CA ALA A 57 10.31 1.24 -1.19
C ALA A 57 11.58 2.04 -1.47
N ASN A 58 12.08 2.04 -2.70
CA ASN A 58 13.24 2.81 -3.12
C ASN A 58 13.03 4.32 -2.94
N PHE A 59 11.83 4.82 -3.26
CA PHE A 59 11.49 6.23 -3.05
C PHE A 59 11.55 6.61 -1.56
N VAL A 60 10.98 5.76 -0.69
CA VAL A 60 11.00 5.98 0.76
C VAL A 60 12.41 5.88 1.32
N ALA A 61 13.24 4.94 0.84
CA ALA A 61 14.65 4.82 1.23
C ALA A 61 15.47 6.07 0.89
N GLY A 62 15.12 6.78 -0.18
CA GLY A 62 15.76 8.04 -0.60
C GLY A 62 15.25 9.29 0.14
N LEU A 63 14.24 9.17 1.02
CA LEU A 63 13.77 10.30 1.81
C LEU A 63 14.74 10.60 2.96
N SER A 64 15.04 11.88 3.16
CA SER A 64 15.78 12.34 4.34
C SER A 64 14.85 12.36 5.56
N LEU A 65 14.60 11.19 6.14
CA LEU A 65 13.79 11.04 7.35
C LEU A 65 14.64 11.36 8.60
N PRO A 66 14.04 11.91 9.67
CA PRO A 66 14.76 12.12 10.92
C PRO A 66 15.16 10.79 11.56
N PRO A 67 16.24 10.75 12.39
CA PRO A 67 16.73 9.49 12.99
C PRO A 67 15.72 8.76 13.87
N ASP A 68 14.76 9.48 14.43
CA ASP A 68 13.66 8.97 15.24
C ASP A 68 12.42 8.57 14.42
N ALA A 69 12.53 8.56 13.09
CA ALA A 69 11.46 8.09 12.23
C ALA A 69 11.32 6.55 12.27
N ALA A 70 10.12 6.09 12.00
CA ALA A 70 9.79 4.67 11.90
C ALA A 70 9.09 4.37 10.56
N ILE A 71 9.51 3.29 9.91
CA ILE A 71 8.87 2.77 8.70
C ILE A 71 8.17 1.45 9.05
N HIS A 72 6.90 1.34 8.71
CA HIS A 72 6.14 0.11 8.86
C HIS A 72 5.82 -0.49 7.49
N LEU A 73 6.36 -1.68 7.19
CA LEU A 73 6.05 -2.45 6.00
C LEU A 73 4.80 -3.29 6.26
N CYS A 74 3.81 -3.18 5.40
CA CYS A 74 2.61 -4.01 5.43
C CYS A 74 2.48 -4.80 4.13
N ALA A 75 2.49 -6.13 4.22
CA ALA A 75 2.13 -7.03 3.13
C ALA A 75 0.87 -7.80 3.49
N VAL A 76 0.05 -8.07 2.48
CA VAL A 76 -1.19 -8.84 2.63
C VAL A 76 -1.12 -10.05 1.72
N ALA A 77 -1.19 -11.24 2.33
CA ALA A 77 -1.42 -12.49 1.62
C ALA A 77 -2.90 -12.53 1.20
N GLU A 78 -3.17 -12.36 -0.10
CA GLU A 78 -4.53 -12.42 -0.62
C GLU A 78 -5.08 -13.83 -0.45
N GLU A 79 -6.26 -13.93 0.13
CA GLU A 79 -6.99 -15.21 0.17
C GLU A 79 -7.58 -15.49 -1.21
N PRO A 80 -7.38 -16.71 -1.74
CA PRO A 80 -7.91 -17.07 -3.04
C PRO A 80 -9.44 -17.10 -3.02
N ILE A 81 -10.04 -16.46 -4.01
CA ILE A 81 -11.49 -16.61 -4.26
C ILE A 81 -11.71 -17.90 -5.03
N PHE A 82 -12.31 -18.88 -4.37
CA PHE A 82 -12.68 -20.16 -5.03
C PHE A 82 -13.95 -19.99 -5.86
N GLY A 83 -13.84 -20.28 -7.14
CA GLY A 83 -15.02 -20.48 -7.99
C GLY A 83 -15.67 -21.86 -7.72
N PRO A 84 -16.98 -21.99 -7.89
CA PRO A 84 -17.66 -23.30 -7.76
C PRO A 84 -17.12 -24.28 -8.81
N GLY A 85 -16.69 -25.49 -8.39
CA GLY A 85 -16.64 -26.60 -9.31
C GLY A 85 -15.40 -27.49 -9.39
N LYS A 86 -14.37 -27.37 -8.55
CA LYS A 86 -13.18 -28.25 -8.65
C LYS A 86 -12.87 -29.11 -7.41
N VAL A 87 -13.59 -28.94 -6.32
CA VAL A 87 -13.35 -29.69 -5.08
C VAL A 87 -14.55 -30.56 -4.78
N LYS A 88 -14.33 -31.87 -4.63
CA LYS A 88 -15.39 -32.85 -4.48
C LYS A 88 -15.73 -33.19 -3.04
N THR A 89 -14.79 -33.00 -2.10
CA THR A 89 -15.01 -33.28 -0.68
C THR A 89 -14.58 -32.11 0.23
N PRO A 90 -15.17 -31.98 1.44
CA PRO A 90 -14.77 -30.98 2.42
C PRO A 90 -13.28 -31.09 2.83
N GLU A 91 -12.75 -32.32 2.90
CA GLU A 91 -11.35 -32.58 3.28
C GLU A 91 -10.39 -32.10 2.18
N GLU A 92 -10.70 -32.38 0.90
CA GLU A 92 -9.92 -31.89 -0.24
C GLU A 92 -9.91 -30.36 -0.29
N LEU A 93 -11.06 -29.72 0.00
CA LEU A 93 -11.15 -28.28 0.09
C LEU A 93 -10.28 -27.73 1.20
N ALA A 94 -10.36 -28.30 2.39
CA ALA A 94 -9.56 -27.86 3.55
C ALA A 94 -8.05 -28.02 3.30
N ALA A 95 -7.62 -29.11 2.65
CA ALA A 95 -6.23 -29.32 2.28
C ALA A 95 -5.75 -28.29 1.24
N ALA A 96 -6.54 -28.05 0.18
CA ALA A 96 -6.21 -27.05 -0.84
C ALA A 96 -6.13 -25.65 -0.25
N LEU A 97 -7.06 -25.26 0.63
CA LEU A 97 -7.04 -23.98 1.34
C LEU A 97 -5.76 -23.78 2.18
N ARG A 98 -5.36 -24.81 2.93
CA ARG A 98 -4.12 -24.76 3.73
C ARG A 98 -2.89 -24.56 2.85
N THR A 99 -2.74 -25.36 1.79
CA THR A 99 -1.61 -25.25 0.87
C THR A 99 -1.52 -23.86 0.24
N ILE A 100 -2.67 -23.30 -0.20
CA ILE A 100 -2.69 -21.98 -0.81
C ILE A 100 -2.37 -20.88 0.21
N ALA A 101 -2.89 -20.99 1.43
CA ALA A 101 -2.58 -20.05 2.50
C ALA A 101 -1.07 -20.08 2.85
N GLU A 102 -0.46 -21.26 2.92
CA GLU A 102 0.98 -21.41 3.15
C GLU A 102 1.82 -20.79 2.02
N VAL A 103 1.46 -21.05 0.76
CA VAL A 103 2.14 -20.47 -0.41
C VAL A 103 1.98 -18.94 -0.42
N GLY A 104 0.78 -18.45 -0.17
CA GLY A 104 0.48 -17.01 -0.09
C GLY A 104 1.29 -16.33 1.02
N ARG A 105 1.36 -16.95 2.20
CA ARG A 105 2.16 -16.47 3.32
C ARG A 105 3.64 -16.43 2.99
N ALA A 106 4.20 -17.51 2.45
CA ALA A 106 5.61 -17.58 2.06
C ALA A 106 5.95 -16.53 0.99
N ALA A 107 5.05 -16.26 0.05
CA ALA A 107 5.22 -15.20 -0.93
C ALA A 107 5.25 -13.81 -0.28
N ALA A 108 4.33 -13.54 0.65
CA ALA A 108 4.27 -12.28 1.36
C ALA A 108 5.49 -12.06 2.30
N ASP A 109 6.00 -13.12 2.94
CA ASP A 109 7.24 -13.05 3.71
C ASP A 109 8.46 -12.65 2.84
N ARG A 110 8.55 -13.18 1.61
CA ARG A 110 9.60 -12.78 0.65
C ARG A 110 9.46 -11.31 0.26
N VAL A 111 8.24 -10.84 0.04
CA VAL A 111 7.96 -9.44 -0.28
C VAL A 111 8.40 -8.52 0.87
N LEU A 112 8.13 -8.90 2.13
CA LEU A 112 8.57 -8.14 3.29
C LEU A 112 10.09 -8.16 3.46
N ALA A 113 10.73 -9.30 3.21
CA ALA A 113 12.20 -9.42 3.25
C ALA A 113 12.86 -8.51 2.19
N GLU A 114 12.33 -8.50 0.97
CA GLU A 114 12.79 -7.60 -0.07
C GLU A 114 12.56 -6.13 0.27
N GLY A 115 11.39 -5.76 0.80
CA GLY A 115 11.11 -4.41 1.29
C GLY A 115 12.12 -3.95 2.35
N ARG A 116 12.46 -4.82 3.33
CA ARG A 116 13.50 -4.55 4.31
C ARG A 116 14.87 -4.32 3.66
N ARG A 117 15.22 -5.14 2.67
CA ARG A 117 16.48 -5.00 1.92
C ARG A 117 16.57 -3.64 1.21
N LEU A 118 15.50 -3.24 0.54
CA LEU A 118 15.43 -1.96 -0.18
C LEU A 118 15.52 -0.76 0.78
N LEU A 119 15.01 -0.89 2.00
CA LEU A 119 15.04 0.16 3.02
C LEU A 119 16.30 0.13 3.91
N ALA A 120 17.28 -0.74 3.66
CA ALA A 120 18.45 -0.90 4.53
C ALA A 120 19.26 0.39 4.74
N THR A 121 19.17 1.34 3.79
CA THR A 121 19.86 2.64 3.85
C THR A 121 19.04 3.76 4.49
N ALA A 122 17.79 3.50 4.88
CA ALA A 122 16.88 4.53 5.41
C ALA A 122 17.32 5.09 6.78
N GLY A 123 18.18 4.37 7.52
CA GLY A 123 18.76 4.84 8.79
C GLY A 123 17.76 5.00 9.95
N CYS A 124 16.57 4.39 9.85
CA CYS A 124 15.51 4.49 10.85
C CYS A 124 14.94 3.10 11.21
N GLU A 125 14.08 3.04 12.22
CA GLU A 125 13.44 1.80 12.65
C GLU A 125 12.52 1.24 11.55
N ILE A 126 12.66 -0.07 11.24
CA ILE A 126 11.83 -0.77 10.26
C ILE A 126 11.09 -1.93 10.93
N THR A 127 9.78 -1.81 11.01
CA THR A 127 8.88 -2.87 11.47
C THR A 127 8.09 -3.47 10.32
N THR A 128 7.57 -4.69 10.49
CA THR A 128 6.79 -5.37 9.43
C THR A 128 5.52 -6.00 10.00
N SER A 129 4.48 -6.04 9.19
CA SER A 129 3.31 -6.88 9.42
C SER A 129 2.92 -7.66 8.16
N LEU A 130 2.61 -8.94 8.36
CA LEU A 130 1.99 -9.80 7.36
C LEU A 130 0.55 -10.04 7.80
N ARG A 131 -0.39 -9.78 6.91
CA ARG A 131 -1.82 -9.98 7.13
C ARG A 131 -2.38 -10.92 6.07
N ALA A 132 -3.52 -11.55 6.32
CA ALA A 132 -4.20 -12.40 5.36
C ALA A 132 -5.62 -11.87 5.11
N GLY A 133 -6.04 -11.80 3.84
CA GLY A 133 -7.37 -11.33 3.44
C GLY A 133 -7.34 -10.27 2.34
N HIS A 134 -8.30 -9.34 2.38
CA HIS A 134 -8.43 -8.31 1.34
C HIS A 134 -7.44 -7.14 1.55
N PRO A 135 -6.58 -6.82 0.57
CA PRO A 135 -5.49 -5.84 0.74
C PRO A 135 -5.94 -4.47 1.23
N VAL A 136 -7.07 -3.95 0.72
CA VAL A 136 -7.57 -2.62 1.10
C VAL A 136 -7.92 -2.56 2.58
N ASP A 137 -8.65 -3.55 3.08
CA ASP A 137 -9.13 -3.56 4.47
C ASP A 137 -7.96 -3.62 5.45
N HIS A 138 -6.96 -4.45 5.15
CA HIS A 138 -5.78 -4.62 5.99
C HIS A 138 -4.83 -3.42 5.93
N LEU A 139 -4.67 -2.78 4.76
CA LEU A 139 -3.90 -1.54 4.66
C LEU A 139 -4.59 -0.39 5.41
N LEU A 140 -5.90 -0.23 5.28
CA LEU A 140 -6.64 0.78 6.02
C LEU A 140 -6.65 0.52 7.54
N ALA A 141 -6.68 -0.76 7.96
CA ALA A 141 -6.50 -1.12 9.36
C ALA A 141 -5.09 -0.75 9.86
N ALA A 142 -4.04 -1.08 9.10
CA ALA A 142 -2.66 -0.72 9.43
C ALA A 142 -2.47 0.81 9.52
N ILE A 143 -3.11 1.59 8.64
CA ILE A 143 -3.10 3.06 8.71
C ILE A 143 -3.72 3.56 10.03
N ARG A 144 -4.85 2.98 10.45
CA ARG A 144 -5.50 3.36 11.72
C ARG A 144 -4.66 3.00 12.95
N GLU A 145 -4.01 1.83 12.93
CA GLU A 145 -3.20 1.31 14.04
C GLU A 145 -1.87 2.06 14.14
N PHE A 146 -1.15 2.15 13.04
CA PHE A 146 0.19 2.77 13.00
C PHE A 146 0.12 4.30 12.98
N ARG A 147 -0.97 4.92 12.51
CA ARG A 147 -1.17 6.37 12.37
C ARG A 147 0.01 7.05 11.66
N PRO A 148 0.32 6.68 10.42
CA PRO A 148 1.42 7.25 9.67
C PRO A 148 1.16 8.70 9.27
N ASP A 149 2.22 9.49 9.13
CA ASP A 149 2.18 10.81 8.48
C ASP A 149 2.00 10.64 6.97
N ILE A 150 2.68 9.63 6.40
CA ILE A 150 2.60 9.26 4.99
C ILE A 150 2.36 7.76 4.85
N THR A 151 1.39 7.40 4.02
CA THR A 151 1.23 6.05 3.48
C THR A 151 1.79 6.03 2.06
N ALA A 152 2.84 5.25 1.82
CA ALA A 152 3.45 5.07 0.51
C ALA A 152 2.95 3.76 -0.13
N ILE A 153 2.53 3.84 -1.39
CA ILE A 153 2.03 2.69 -2.16
C ILE A 153 2.46 2.82 -3.63
N GLY A 154 2.59 1.68 -4.29
CA GLY A 154 2.74 1.64 -5.75
C GLY A 154 1.46 2.11 -6.46
N ALA A 155 1.61 2.79 -7.60
CA ALA A 155 0.46 3.21 -8.41
C ALA A 155 -0.35 2.01 -8.94
N LYS A 156 0.29 0.86 -9.13
CA LYS A 156 -0.33 -0.38 -9.63
C LYS A 156 0.18 -1.58 -8.84
N GLY A 157 -0.69 -2.55 -8.62
CA GLY A 157 -0.31 -3.86 -8.09
C GLY A 157 0.00 -4.87 -9.20
N ARG A 158 0.29 -6.11 -8.79
CA ARG A 158 0.71 -7.23 -9.67
C ARG A 158 -0.28 -7.54 -10.78
N THR A 159 -1.58 -7.40 -10.55
CA THR A 159 -2.65 -7.79 -11.48
C THR A 159 -3.20 -6.62 -12.30
N ALA A 160 -2.70 -5.40 -12.09
CA ALA A 160 -3.23 -4.22 -12.77
C ALA A 160 -2.85 -4.21 -14.26
N ALA A 161 -3.83 -4.03 -15.14
CA ALA A 161 -3.61 -3.89 -16.56
C ALA A 161 -2.75 -2.64 -16.87
N LYS A 162 -1.90 -2.74 -17.92
CA LYS A 162 -1.00 -1.64 -18.31
C LYS A 162 -1.75 -0.36 -18.65
N SER A 163 -2.95 -0.47 -19.24
CA SER A 163 -3.82 0.65 -19.64
C SER A 163 -4.47 1.41 -18.48
N ILE A 164 -4.52 0.82 -17.27
CA ILE A 164 -5.14 1.47 -16.11
C ILE A 164 -4.12 2.41 -15.47
N PRO A 165 -4.42 3.70 -15.30
CA PRO A 165 -3.47 4.67 -14.75
C PRO A 165 -3.20 4.46 -13.25
N LEU A 166 -4.16 3.87 -12.51
CA LEU A 166 -4.09 3.67 -11.06
C LEU A 166 -4.82 2.37 -10.66
N GLY A 167 -4.16 1.51 -9.89
CA GLY A 167 -4.71 0.24 -9.41
C GLY A 167 -5.83 0.40 -8.37
N GLY A 168 -6.69 -0.60 -8.24
CA GLY A 168 -7.85 -0.55 -7.34
C GLY A 168 -7.48 -0.32 -5.86
N VAL A 169 -6.44 -0.99 -5.36
CA VAL A 169 -5.95 -0.79 -3.99
C VAL A 169 -5.50 0.65 -3.78
N ALA A 170 -4.73 1.22 -4.72
CA ALA A 170 -4.26 2.60 -4.63
C ALA A 170 -5.42 3.60 -4.64
N GLN A 171 -6.45 3.37 -5.48
CA GLN A 171 -7.66 4.20 -5.50
C GLN A 171 -8.41 4.18 -4.17
N MET A 172 -8.56 3.00 -3.57
CA MET A 172 -9.28 2.86 -2.30
C MET A 172 -8.49 3.44 -1.12
N VAL A 173 -7.17 3.23 -1.06
CA VAL A 173 -6.31 3.86 -0.05
C VAL A 173 -6.36 5.38 -0.20
N LEU A 174 -6.24 5.91 -1.42
CA LEU A 174 -6.40 7.35 -1.67
C LEU A 174 -7.75 7.91 -1.25
N LYS A 175 -8.80 7.11 -1.32
CA LYS A 175 -10.15 7.54 -0.92
C LYS A 175 -10.34 7.55 0.60
N TYR A 176 -9.82 6.55 1.31
CA TYR A 176 -10.18 6.27 2.68
C TYR A 176 -9.05 6.42 3.71
N ALA A 177 -7.79 6.59 3.29
CA ALA A 177 -6.70 6.81 4.23
C ALA A 177 -6.87 8.13 4.98
N SER A 178 -6.58 8.12 6.27
CA SER A 178 -6.53 9.32 7.11
C SER A 178 -5.21 10.09 6.99
N SER A 179 -4.13 9.42 6.55
CA SER A 179 -2.80 10.00 6.33
C SER A 179 -2.66 10.67 4.96
N SER A 180 -1.60 11.44 4.76
CA SER A 180 -1.12 11.75 3.40
C SER A 180 -0.79 10.47 2.65
N VAL A 181 -1.01 10.46 1.32
CA VAL A 181 -0.76 9.27 0.49
C VAL A 181 0.23 9.61 -0.63
N LEU A 182 1.35 8.90 -0.63
CA LEU A 182 2.36 8.94 -1.69
C LEU A 182 2.10 7.77 -2.65
N VAL A 183 1.74 8.09 -3.88
CA VAL A 183 1.56 7.13 -4.97
C VAL A 183 2.80 7.15 -5.83
N VAL A 184 3.53 6.03 -5.88
CA VAL A 184 4.81 5.95 -6.58
C VAL A 184 4.66 5.25 -7.91
N ARG A 185 5.27 5.84 -8.93
CA ARG A 185 5.45 5.30 -10.27
C ARG A 185 6.94 5.04 -10.50
N PRO A 186 7.31 3.89 -11.13
CA PRO A 186 8.69 3.61 -11.56
C PRO A 186 9.17 4.63 -12.59
#